data_e78834459156f8f9fb28b7da3e3cdfba
#
_entry.id   e78834459156f8f9fb28b7da3e3cdfba
#
_cell.length_a   1.000
_cell.length_b   1.000
_cell.length_c   1.000
_cell.angle_alpha   90.00
_cell.angle_beta   90.00
_cell.angle_gamma   90.00
#
_symmetry.space_group_name_H-M   'P 1'
#
loop_
_entity.id
_entity.type
_entity.pdbx_description
1 polymer ?
#
loop_
_entity_poly.entity_id
_entity_poly.type
_entity_poly.pdbx_seq_one_letter_code
_entity_poly.pdbx_strand_id
1 'polypeptide(L)'
;MIENHEQLIHSQQQLARLRTMENRVVNHPDRDPRLKKSELAGIRSMIAQIEQEIRAYSLFRLQSSINELEEQAQTTNLERLPELVSQKVRALREAADALQPVM
;
A
#
# COMPACT_ATOMS: atom_id res chain seq x y z
N MET A 1 4.83 11.42 -1.27
CA MET A 1 3.92 10.84 -0.28
C MET A 1 2.48 10.92 -0.77
N ILE A 2 1.74 9.83 -0.68
CA ILE A 2 0.33 9.81 -1.11
C ILE A 2 -0.53 10.40 0.00
N GLU A 3 -1.29 11.45 -0.31
CA GLU A 3 -2.11 12.17 0.67
C GLU A 3 -3.62 12.00 0.45
N ASN A 4 -4.04 11.60 -0.75
CA ASN A 4 -5.44 11.44 -1.09
C ASN A 4 -5.65 10.32 -2.10
N HIS A 5 -6.92 10.01 -2.37
CA HIS A 5 -7.30 8.91 -3.26
C HIS A 5 -6.87 9.14 -4.72
N GLU A 6 -6.90 10.38 -5.19
CA GLU A 6 -6.45 10.71 -6.56
C GLU A 6 -4.96 10.43 -6.74
N GLN A 7 -4.16 10.79 -5.76
CA GLN A 7 -2.73 10.49 -5.77
C GLN A 7 -2.47 8.99 -5.70
N LEU A 8 -3.28 8.24 -4.96
CA LEU A 8 -3.20 6.78 -4.93
C LEU A 8 -3.42 6.18 -6.31
N ILE A 9 -4.48 6.60 -7.00
CA ILE A 9 -4.79 6.14 -8.37
C ILE A 9 -3.63 6.46 -9.30
N HIS A 10 -3.09 7.67 -9.22
CA HIS A 10 -1.95 8.10 -10.04
C HIS A 10 -0.72 7.22 -9.79
N SER A 11 -0.43 6.93 -8.53
CA SER A 11 0.69 6.05 -8.17
C SER A 11 0.49 4.62 -8.67
N GLN A 12 -0.73 4.10 -8.61
CA GLN A 12 -1.06 2.79 -9.17
C GLN A 12 -0.88 2.74 -10.68
N GLN A 13 -1.24 3.81 -11.39
CA GLN A 13 -1.02 3.93 -12.83
C GLN A 13 0.46 3.97 -13.19
N GLN A 14 1.25 4.73 -12.43
CA GLN A 14 2.70 4.77 -12.61
C GLN A 14 3.33 3.40 -12.37
N LEU A 15 2.88 2.68 -11.34
CA LEU A 15 3.35 1.34 -11.03
C LEU A 15 3.09 0.38 -12.20
N ALA A 16 1.89 0.44 -12.79
CA ALA A 16 1.55 -0.38 -13.95
C ALA A 16 2.44 -0.07 -15.16
N ARG A 17 2.74 1.20 -15.40
CA ARG A 17 3.65 1.63 -16.48
C ARG A 17 5.07 1.12 -16.25
N LEU A 18 5.57 1.21 -15.03
CA LEU A 18 6.90 0.74 -14.68
C LEU A 18 7.03 -0.77 -14.83
N ARG A 19 6.01 -1.53 -14.46
CA ARG A 19 5.97 -2.97 -14.67
C ARG A 19 5.96 -3.35 -16.15
N THR A 20 5.25 -2.58 -16.98
CA THR A 20 5.27 -2.75 -18.43
C THR A 20 6.67 -2.48 -18.99
N MET A 21 7.33 -1.42 -18.53
CA MET A 21 8.70 -1.10 -18.92
C MET A 21 9.68 -2.20 -18.50
N GLU A 22 9.54 -2.71 -17.28
CA GLU A 22 10.34 -3.85 -16.80
C GLU A 22 10.22 -5.04 -17.72
N ASN A 23 9.00 -5.43 -18.08
CA ASN A 23 8.75 -6.56 -19.00
C ASN A 23 9.37 -6.33 -20.36
N ARG A 24 9.29 -5.11 -20.89
CA ARG A 24 9.91 -4.79 -22.20
C ARG A 24 11.42 -4.94 -22.14
N VAL A 25 12.04 -4.47 -21.07
CA VAL A 25 13.50 -4.59 -20.92
C VAL A 25 13.91 -6.05 -20.75
N VAL A 26 13.21 -6.80 -19.92
CA VAL A 26 13.49 -8.23 -19.68
C VAL A 26 13.39 -9.04 -20.98
N ASN A 27 12.37 -8.74 -21.80
CA ASN A 27 12.08 -9.52 -23.02
C ASN A 27 12.78 -9.00 -24.27
N HIS A 28 13.64 -7.97 -24.18
CA HIS A 28 14.34 -7.42 -25.34
C HIS A 28 15.61 -8.23 -25.64
N PRO A 29 15.66 -8.98 -26.75
CA PRO A 29 16.75 -9.93 -27.00
C PRO A 29 18.07 -9.27 -27.44
N ASP A 30 18.02 -8.06 -28.02
CA ASP A 30 19.17 -7.41 -28.64
C ASP A 30 19.87 -6.39 -27.75
N ARG A 31 19.46 -6.28 -26.49
CA ARG A 31 20.01 -5.29 -25.57
C ARG A 31 21.25 -5.79 -24.88
N ASP A 32 22.25 -4.90 -24.75
CA ASP A 32 23.47 -5.20 -24.00
C ASP A 32 23.10 -5.61 -22.55
N PRO A 33 23.60 -6.78 -22.07
CA PRO A 33 23.30 -7.25 -20.72
C PRO A 33 23.65 -6.27 -19.61
N ARG A 34 24.70 -5.48 -19.76
CA ARG A 34 25.11 -4.47 -18.77
C ARG A 34 24.10 -3.32 -18.69
N LEU A 35 23.68 -2.81 -19.84
CA LEU A 35 22.66 -1.76 -19.92
C LEU A 35 21.32 -2.26 -19.40
N LYS A 36 20.95 -3.48 -19.76
CA LYS A 36 19.73 -4.14 -19.30
C LYS A 36 19.70 -4.25 -17.78
N LYS A 37 20.78 -4.69 -17.17
CA LYS A 37 20.90 -4.81 -15.71
C LYS A 37 20.76 -3.45 -15.02
N SER A 38 21.41 -2.43 -15.56
CA SER A 38 21.37 -1.06 -15.03
C SER A 38 19.95 -0.47 -15.12
N GLU A 39 19.30 -0.61 -16.27
CA GLU A 39 17.94 -0.14 -16.46
C GLU A 39 16.94 -0.85 -15.55
N LEU A 40 17.06 -2.17 -15.42
CA LEU A 40 16.20 -2.95 -14.52
C LEU A 40 16.38 -2.55 -13.07
N ALA A 41 17.61 -2.28 -12.63
CA ALA A 41 17.87 -1.81 -11.27
C ALA A 41 17.16 -0.49 -10.99
N GLY A 42 17.21 0.46 -11.93
CA GLY A 42 16.50 1.74 -11.82
C GLY A 42 14.99 1.58 -11.79
N ILE A 43 14.44 0.79 -12.71
CA ILE A 43 13.00 0.53 -12.79
C ILE A 43 12.50 -0.16 -11.52
N ARG A 44 13.19 -1.19 -11.06
CA ARG A 44 12.83 -1.94 -9.84
C ARG A 44 12.92 -1.08 -8.59
N SER A 45 13.89 -0.17 -8.52
CA SER A 45 13.99 0.80 -7.42
C SER A 45 12.78 1.73 -7.37
N MET A 46 12.34 2.25 -8.52
CA MET A 46 11.15 3.09 -8.61
C MET A 46 9.89 2.32 -8.25
N ILE A 47 9.76 1.07 -8.71
CA ILE A 47 8.63 0.20 -8.36
C ILE A 47 8.56 0.00 -6.84
N ALA A 48 9.68 -0.34 -6.22
CA ALA A 48 9.75 -0.57 -4.77
C ALA A 48 9.35 0.68 -3.99
N GLN A 49 9.79 1.85 -4.42
CA GLN A 49 9.44 3.13 -3.79
C GLN A 49 7.94 3.40 -3.87
N ILE A 50 7.34 3.23 -5.04
CA ILE A 50 5.90 3.46 -5.23
C ILE A 50 5.08 2.45 -4.45
N GLU A 51 5.47 1.18 -4.44
CA GLU A 51 4.79 0.15 -3.63
C GLU A 51 4.84 0.49 -2.14
N GLN A 52 5.97 1.00 -1.67
CA GLN A 52 6.13 1.42 -0.28
C GLN A 52 5.22 2.59 0.07
N GLU A 53 5.09 3.57 -0.81
CA GLU A 53 4.18 4.71 -0.63
C GLU A 53 2.72 4.27 -0.60
N ILE A 54 2.33 3.34 -1.47
CA ILE A 54 0.97 2.78 -1.50
C ILE A 54 0.67 2.05 -0.19
N ARG A 55 1.61 1.24 0.31
CA ARG A 55 1.45 0.55 1.59
C ARG A 55 1.30 1.52 2.75
N ALA A 56 2.13 2.55 2.80
CA ALA A 56 2.07 3.56 3.85
C ALA A 56 0.72 4.27 3.88
N TYR A 57 0.18 4.62 2.72
CA TYR A 57 -1.13 5.24 2.61
C TYR A 57 -2.25 4.28 3.05
N SER A 58 -2.19 3.02 2.65
CA SER A 58 -3.17 2.01 3.05
C SER A 58 -3.16 1.77 4.56
N LEU A 59 -1.99 1.70 5.17
CA LEU A 59 -1.85 1.58 6.63
C LEU A 59 -2.41 2.80 7.35
N PHE A 60 -2.13 4.00 6.85
CA PHE A 60 -2.66 5.23 7.41
C PHE A 60 -4.19 5.24 7.39
N ARG A 61 -4.82 4.83 6.29
CA ARG A 61 -6.28 4.76 6.19
C ARG A 61 -6.88 3.73 7.14
N LEU A 62 -6.27 2.56 7.28
CA LEU A 62 -6.71 1.55 8.24
C LEU A 62 -6.59 2.05 9.66
N GLN A 63 -5.50 2.72 10.00
CA GLN A 63 -5.30 3.30 11.33
C GLN A 63 -6.34 4.37 11.64
N SER A 64 -6.65 5.22 10.67
CA SER A 64 -7.70 6.25 10.81
C SER A 64 -9.07 5.62 11.04
N SER A 65 -9.40 4.56 10.33
CA SER A 65 -10.66 3.83 10.49
C SER A 65 -10.76 3.17 11.87
N ILE A 66 -9.67 2.62 12.39
CA ILE A 66 -9.59 2.06 13.74
C ILE A 66 -9.85 3.15 14.78
N ASN A 67 -9.21 4.30 14.62
CA ASN A 67 -9.37 5.43 15.55
C ASN A 67 -10.80 5.96 15.55
N GLU A 68 -11.43 6.09 14.39
CA GLU A 68 -12.84 6.51 14.28
C GLU A 68 -13.78 5.53 14.99
N LEU A 69 -13.56 4.22 14.82
CA LEU A 69 -14.36 3.20 15.50
C LEU A 69 -14.18 3.24 17.02
N GLU A 70 -12.96 3.47 17.50
CA GLU A 70 -12.67 3.61 18.93
C GLU A 70 -13.35 4.85 19.51
N GLU A 71 -13.35 5.98 18.80
CA GLU A 71 -14.04 7.19 19.21
C GLU A 71 -15.55 6.97 19.28
N GLN A 72 -16.14 6.33 18.27
CA GLN A 72 -17.57 6.02 18.26
C GLN A 72 -17.96 5.10 19.43
N ALA A 73 -17.13 4.13 19.76
CA ALA A 73 -17.34 3.26 20.90
C ALA A 73 -17.35 4.00 22.24
N GLN A 74 -16.53 5.05 22.37
CA GLN A 74 -16.47 5.86 23.58
C GLN A 74 -17.67 6.81 23.73
N THR A 75 -18.24 7.28 22.60
CA THR A 75 -19.35 8.25 22.60
C THR A 75 -20.71 7.59 22.64
N THR A 76 -20.84 6.33 22.22
CA THR A 76 -22.10 5.60 22.27
C THR A 76 -22.15 4.68 23.49
N ASN A 77 -22.89 5.07 24.50
CA ASN A 77 -23.13 4.29 25.73
C ASN A 77 -24.11 3.13 25.51
N LEU A 78 -24.03 2.41 24.39
CA LEU A 78 -24.86 1.27 24.11
C LEU A 78 -24.13 -0.01 24.49
N GLU A 79 -24.66 -0.75 25.46
CA GLU A 79 -24.04 -1.93 26.05
C GLU A 79 -23.70 -3.04 25.05
N ARG A 80 -24.37 -3.08 23.89
CA ARG A 80 -24.18 -4.11 22.86
C ARG A 80 -23.19 -3.73 21.76
N LEU A 81 -22.94 -2.43 21.57
CA LEU A 81 -22.05 -1.94 20.51
C LEU A 81 -20.55 -2.14 20.79
N PRO A 82 -20.07 -2.11 22.05
CA PRO A 82 -18.64 -2.28 22.32
C PRO A 82 -18.07 -3.62 21.83
N GLU A 83 -18.81 -4.70 21.92
CA GLU A 83 -18.35 -6.02 21.44
C GLU A 83 -18.19 -6.05 19.92
N LEU A 84 -19.20 -5.56 19.18
CA LEU A 84 -19.16 -5.52 17.72
C LEU A 84 -18.06 -4.60 17.21
N VAL A 85 -17.89 -3.44 17.85
CA VAL A 85 -16.82 -2.49 17.52
C VAL A 85 -15.47 -3.10 17.83
N SER A 86 -15.30 -3.77 18.97
CA SER A 86 -14.05 -4.46 19.31
C SER A 86 -13.68 -5.53 18.29
N GLN A 87 -14.66 -6.29 17.79
CA GLN A 87 -14.41 -7.28 16.75
C GLN A 87 -13.97 -6.64 15.44
N LYS A 88 -14.58 -5.53 15.03
CA LYS A 88 -14.21 -4.80 13.83
C LYS A 88 -12.82 -4.18 13.96
N VAL A 89 -12.52 -3.58 15.11
CA VAL A 89 -11.21 -3.01 15.40
C VAL A 89 -10.12 -4.09 15.34
N ARG A 90 -10.39 -5.24 15.92
CA ARG A 90 -9.46 -6.38 15.86
C ARG A 90 -9.20 -6.81 14.42
N ALA A 91 -10.25 -6.97 13.61
CA ALA A 91 -10.13 -7.35 12.20
C ALA A 91 -9.33 -6.32 11.41
N LEU A 92 -9.54 -5.03 11.64
CA LEU A 92 -8.79 -3.96 10.98
C LEU A 92 -7.32 -3.95 11.40
N ARG A 93 -7.03 -4.21 12.68
CA ARG A 93 -5.65 -4.29 13.17
C ARG A 93 -4.92 -5.50 12.57
N GLU A 94 -5.58 -6.65 12.48
CA GLU A 94 -5.02 -7.83 11.80
C GLU A 94 -4.72 -7.54 10.33
N ALA A 95 -5.62 -6.84 9.63
CA ALA A 95 -5.38 -6.42 8.25
C ALA A 95 -4.21 -5.45 8.14
N ALA A 96 -4.09 -4.50 9.07
CA ALA A 96 -2.97 -3.56 9.11
C ALA A 96 -1.64 -4.28 9.36
N ASP A 97 -1.62 -5.23 10.27
CA ASP A 97 -0.42 -6.04 10.56
C ASP A 97 0.01 -6.86 9.34
N ALA A 98 -0.96 -7.39 8.58
CA ALA A 98 -0.67 -8.12 7.34
C ALA A 98 -0.07 -7.24 6.25
N LEU A 99 -0.31 -5.92 6.28
CA LEU A 99 0.25 -4.97 5.33
C LEU A 99 1.65 -4.47 5.74
N GLN A 100 2.04 -4.68 6.99
CA GLN A 100 3.38 -4.27 7.43
C GLN A 100 4.45 -5.16 6.78
N PRO A 101 5.56 -4.55 6.31
CA PRO A 101 6.65 -5.37 5.78
C PRO A 101 7.26 -6.22 6.88
N VAL A 102 7.39 -7.49 6.61
CA VAL A 102 8.13 -8.41 7.50
C VAL A 102 9.61 -8.11 7.29
N MET A 103 10.22 -7.55 8.31
CA MET A 103 11.67 -7.38 8.30
C MET A 103 12.35 -8.60 8.90
#